data_c9fd89f28d49b490f24b55aa26520829
#
_entry.id   c9fd89f28d49b490f24b55aa26520829
#
_cell.length_a   1.000
_cell.length_b   1.000
_cell.length_c   1.000
_cell.angle_alpha   90.00
_cell.angle_beta   90.00
_cell.angle_gamma   90.00
#
_symmetry.space_group_name_H-M   'P 1'
#
loop_
_entity.id
_entity.type
_entity.pdbx_description
1 polymer ?
#
loop_
_entity_poly.entity_id
_entity_poly.type
_entity_poly.pdbx_seq_one_letter_code
_entity_poly.pdbx_strand_id
1 'polypeptide(L)'
;MGTRSIISFTSSKDMNVTFDPFKLPEGNPFAPFYDNEDLKKALRNVKKNTEEVRFKKGETYSIYCHWDGYPEGVGVALVNNFRDEDAVANLIAAGDCSSIMGHVVPYTTRGEKFKQPYDMPLGSWCANVDAEFVHRWTPDGWEVAEIPDFYDDDGVEKHGVEFDFQPTAEVAAEYLNS
;
A
#
# COMPACT_ATOMS: atom_id res chain seq x y z
N MET A 1 6.07 6.71 17.64
CA MET A 1 5.00 5.86 17.10
C MET A 1 4.99 5.97 15.59
N GLY A 2 4.88 4.85 14.91
CA GLY A 2 4.79 4.85 13.46
C GLY A 2 3.39 5.22 12.99
N THR A 3 3.29 6.10 12.01
CA THR A 3 2.03 6.43 11.35
C THR A 3 1.65 5.30 10.41
N ARG A 4 0.46 4.76 10.59
CA ARG A 4 -0.05 3.62 9.82
C ARG A 4 -0.94 4.09 8.69
N SER A 5 -0.93 3.34 7.61
CA SER A 5 -1.75 3.68 6.44
C SER A 5 -2.35 2.47 5.75
N ILE A 6 -3.33 2.76 4.92
CA ILE A 6 -3.95 1.84 3.98
C ILE A 6 -3.53 2.26 2.58
N ILE A 7 -3.16 1.30 1.75
CA ILE A 7 -2.86 1.52 0.33
C ILE A 7 -3.90 0.77 -0.47
N SER A 8 -4.56 1.47 -1.38
CA SER A 8 -5.75 0.98 -2.09
C SER A 8 -5.72 1.30 -3.57
N PHE A 9 -6.33 0.45 -4.38
CA PHE A 9 -6.65 0.74 -5.78
C PHE A 9 -7.87 -0.04 -6.25
N THR A 10 -8.51 0.48 -7.29
CA THR A 10 -9.59 -0.21 -8.00
C THR A 10 -9.02 -0.73 -9.31
N SER A 11 -9.13 -2.03 -9.56
CA SER A 11 -8.60 -2.64 -10.78
C SER A 11 -9.41 -2.24 -12.01
N SER A 12 -8.74 -1.83 -13.07
CA SER A 12 -9.40 -1.50 -14.35
C SER A 12 -9.63 -2.71 -15.24
N LYS A 13 -9.06 -3.84 -14.90
CA LYS A 13 -9.11 -5.09 -15.68
C LYS A 13 -8.98 -6.31 -14.78
N ASP A 14 -9.40 -7.46 -15.30
CA ASP A 14 -9.10 -8.76 -14.67
C ASP A 14 -7.61 -9.06 -14.84
N MET A 15 -6.91 -9.41 -13.76
CA MET A 15 -5.51 -9.83 -13.81
C MET A 15 -5.17 -10.75 -12.63
N ASN A 16 -4.21 -11.62 -12.84
CA ASN A 16 -3.63 -12.47 -11.80
C ASN A 16 -2.18 -12.03 -11.57
N VAL A 17 -1.83 -11.71 -10.34
CA VAL A 17 -0.50 -11.20 -9.98
C VAL A 17 0.04 -11.97 -8.80
N THR A 18 1.26 -12.47 -8.94
CA THR A 18 2.06 -12.94 -7.81
C THR A 18 3.12 -11.88 -7.54
N PHE A 19 3.21 -11.44 -6.29
CA PHE A 19 4.17 -10.40 -5.92
C PHE A 19 5.60 -10.79 -6.32
N ASP A 20 6.24 -9.89 -7.08
CA ASP A 20 7.64 -10.00 -7.46
C ASP A 20 8.44 -8.90 -6.75
N PRO A 21 9.26 -9.26 -5.75
CA PRO A 21 10.05 -8.29 -5.01
C PRO A 21 11.17 -7.64 -5.83
N PHE A 22 11.52 -8.23 -6.99
CA PHE A 22 12.54 -7.72 -7.91
C PHE A 22 11.98 -6.78 -8.97
N LYS A 23 10.66 -6.72 -9.12
CA LYS A 23 9.98 -5.81 -10.07
C LYS A 23 9.92 -4.40 -9.48
N LEU A 24 11.09 -3.80 -9.34
CA LEU A 24 11.26 -2.45 -8.84
C LEU A 24 11.46 -1.48 -10.02
N PRO A 25 11.09 -0.20 -9.86
CA PRO A 25 11.36 0.81 -10.88
C PRO A 25 12.84 0.84 -11.26
N GLU A 26 13.13 1.15 -12.51
CA GLU A 26 14.51 1.39 -12.96
C GLU A 26 15.17 2.46 -12.07
N GLY A 27 16.42 2.22 -11.67
CA GLY A 27 17.17 3.15 -10.84
C GLY A 27 16.93 2.99 -9.33
N ASN A 28 16.37 1.87 -8.89
CA ASN A 28 16.23 1.61 -7.45
C ASN A 28 17.60 1.64 -6.75
N PRO A 29 17.83 2.59 -5.82
CA PRO A 29 19.10 2.73 -5.12
C PRO A 29 19.42 1.53 -4.19
N PHE A 30 18.44 0.67 -3.93
CA PHE A 30 18.59 -0.50 -3.07
C PHE A 30 18.99 -1.77 -3.80
N ALA A 31 19.05 -1.76 -5.15
CA ALA A 31 19.49 -2.90 -5.94
C ALA A 31 20.86 -3.48 -5.48
N PRO A 32 21.87 -2.67 -5.09
CA PRO A 32 23.13 -3.18 -4.56
C PRO A 32 23.02 -3.92 -3.23
N PHE A 33 21.98 -3.68 -2.44
CA PHE A 33 21.78 -4.32 -1.13
C PHE A 33 21.20 -5.73 -1.23
N TYR A 34 20.81 -6.18 -2.42
CA TYR A 34 20.26 -7.53 -2.64
C TYR A 34 21.32 -8.65 -2.58
N ASP A 35 22.61 -8.32 -2.40
CA ASP A 35 23.69 -9.31 -2.20
C ASP A 35 23.88 -9.75 -0.74
N ASN A 36 23.13 -9.19 0.19
CA ASN A 36 23.20 -9.56 1.61
C ASN A 36 22.47 -10.90 1.85
N GLU A 37 23.07 -11.80 2.65
CA GLU A 37 22.47 -13.11 2.97
C GLU A 37 21.15 -13.02 3.74
N ASP A 38 21.01 -12.04 4.64
CA ASP A 38 19.76 -11.81 5.36
C ASP A 38 18.63 -11.40 4.42
N LEU A 39 18.95 -10.57 3.44
CA LEU A 39 18.01 -10.16 2.40
C LEU A 39 17.63 -11.33 1.49
N LYS A 40 18.61 -12.14 1.07
CA LYS A 40 18.35 -13.38 0.30
C LYS A 40 17.43 -14.33 1.05
N LYS A 41 17.62 -14.47 2.37
CA LYS A 41 16.73 -15.26 3.22
C LYS A 41 15.31 -14.68 3.25
N ALA A 42 15.20 -13.37 3.45
CA ALA A 42 13.89 -12.68 3.41
C ALA A 42 13.19 -12.87 2.07
N LEU A 43 13.91 -12.75 0.95
CA LEU A 43 13.37 -12.95 -0.40
C LEU A 43 12.93 -14.41 -0.63
N ARG A 44 13.65 -15.39 -0.10
CA ARG A 44 13.21 -16.79 -0.12
C ARG A 44 11.93 -17.01 0.67
N ASN A 45 11.79 -16.37 1.84
CA ASN A 45 10.55 -16.41 2.62
C ASN A 45 9.38 -15.79 1.86
N VAL A 46 9.58 -14.65 1.22
CA VAL A 46 8.56 -14.02 0.36
C VAL A 46 8.13 -14.97 -0.73
N LYS A 47 9.07 -15.52 -1.49
CA LYS A 47 8.79 -16.44 -2.59
C LYS A 47 8.05 -17.70 -2.12
N LYS A 48 8.42 -18.24 -0.95
CA LYS A 48 7.79 -19.43 -0.36
C LYS A 48 6.38 -19.17 0.13
N ASN A 49 6.11 -17.99 0.70
CA ASN A 49 4.87 -17.67 1.40
C ASN A 49 3.90 -16.81 0.56
N THR A 50 4.31 -16.29 -0.60
CA THR A 50 3.48 -15.46 -1.46
C THR A 50 2.58 -16.32 -2.33
N GLU A 51 1.32 -15.92 -2.44
CA GLU A 51 0.30 -16.57 -3.26
C GLU A 51 -0.14 -15.64 -4.40
N GLU A 52 -0.70 -16.23 -5.46
CA GLU A 52 -1.30 -15.47 -6.55
C GLU A 52 -2.53 -14.71 -6.06
N VAL A 53 -2.63 -13.44 -6.43
CA VAL A 53 -3.80 -12.58 -6.19
C VAL A 53 -4.56 -12.41 -7.48
N ARG A 54 -5.86 -12.68 -7.44
CA ARG A 54 -6.77 -12.47 -8.57
C ARG A 54 -7.49 -11.15 -8.38
N PHE A 55 -7.16 -10.18 -9.22
CA PHE A 55 -7.84 -8.90 -9.28
C PHE A 55 -8.96 -8.95 -10.31
N LYS A 56 -10.15 -8.47 -9.93
CA LYS A 56 -11.31 -8.39 -10.80
C LYS A 56 -11.59 -6.94 -11.17
N LYS A 57 -11.92 -6.71 -12.43
CA LYS A 57 -12.28 -5.38 -12.93
C LYS A 57 -13.38 -4.74 -12.08
N GLY A 58 -13.14 -3.50 -11.65
CA GLY A 58 -14.09 -2.69 -10.89
C GLY A 58 -14.10 -2.94 -9.38
N GLU A 59 -13.38 -3.94 -8.90
CA GLU A 59 -13.26 -4.21 -7.46
C GLU A 59 -12.07 -3.47 -6.84
N THR A 60 -12.24 -3.06 -5.58
CA THR A 60 -11.24 -2.33 -4.81
C THR A 60 -10.50 -3.28 -3.89
N TYR A 61 -9.16 -3.19 -3.94
CA TYR A 61 -8.25 -4.00 -3.13
C TYR A 61 -7.38 -3.11 -2.29
N SER A 62 -7.13 -3.52 -1.06
CA SER A 62 -6.40 -2.71 -0.08
C SER A 62 -5.44 -3.56 0.74
N ILE A 63 -4.31 -2.97 1.12
CA ILE A 63 -3.35 -3.54 2.06
C ILE A 63 -3.05 -2.54 3.17
N TYR A 64 -2.53 -3.05 4.28
CA TYR A 64 -2.06 -2.27 5.41
C TYR A 64 -0.55 -2.03 5.33
N CYS A 65 -0.11 -0.81 5.65
CA CYS A 65 1.31 -0.45 5.77
C CYS A 65 1.58 0.15 7.14
N HIS A 66 2.54 -0.43 7.89
CA HIS A 66 2.74 -0.11 9.31
C HIS A 66 3.52 1.18 9.57
N TRP A 67 4.54 1.47 8.75
CA TRP A 67 5.45 2.59 8.99
C TRP A 67 5.32 3.70 7.97
N ASP A 68 5.55 4.94 8.43
CA ASP A 68 5.69 6.14 7.61
C ASP A 68 4.48 6.45 6.71
N GLY A 69 3.27 6.11 7.19
CA GLY A 69 2.02 6.20 6.42
C GLY A 69 1.56 7.61 6.04
N TYR A 70 2.21 8.66 6.53
CA TYR A 70 1.89 10.06 6.21
C TYR A 70 2.23 10.41 4.75
N PRO A 71 1.66 11.49 4.20
CA PRO A 71 1.87 11.86 2.79
C PRO A 71 3.33 12.04 2.39
N GLU A 72 4.15 12.61 3.26
CA GLU A 72 5.58 12.86 3.05
C GLU A 72 6.44 11.59 3.09
N GLY A 73 5.91 10.51 3.64
CA GLY A 73 6.55 9.19 3.68
C GLY A 73 6.03 8.27 2.59
N VAL A 74 5.05 7.44 2.92
CA VAL A 74 4.43 6.49 1.98
C VAL A 74 3.91 7.19 0.74
N GLY A 75 3.27 8.36 0.88
CA GLY A 75 2.75 9.11 -0.27
C GLY A 75 3.83 9.44 -1.30
N VAL A 76 4.96 9.96 -0.86
CA VAL A 76 6.11 10.27 -1.76
C VAL A 76 6.67 9.00 -2.40
N ALA A 77 6.81 7.92 -1.63
CA ALA A 77 7.28 6.64 -2.15
C ALA A 77 6.35 6.10 -3.24
N LEU A 78 5.04 6.21 -3.05
CA LEU A 78 4.03 5.79 -4.03
C LEU A 78 4.11 6.61 -5.32
N VAL A 79 4.14 7.94 -5.21
CA VAL A 79 4.23 8.84 -6.38
C VAL A 79 5.51 8.59 -7.19
N ASN A 80 6.62 8.35 -6.52
CA ASN A 80 7.90 8.18 -7.19
C ASN A 80 8.08 6.79 -7.82
N ASN A 81 7.53 5.74 -7.21
CA ASN A 81 7.90 4.36 -7.54
C ASN A 81 6.75 3.51 -8.11
N PHE A 82 5.50 3.93 -7.98
CA PHE A 82 4.32 3.16 -8.41
C PHE A 82 3.44 4.02 -9.30
N ARG A 83 3.83 4.15 -10.58
CA ARG A 83 3.26 5.14 -11.52
C ARG A 83 2.26 4.57 -12.52
N ASP A 84 2.14 3.27 -12.57
CA ASP A 84 1.20 2.57 -13.46
C ASP A 84 0.47 1.46 -12.71
N GLU A 85 -0.65 1.01 -13.28
CA GLU A 85 -1.51 0.03 -12.64
C GLU A 85 -0.81 -1.30 -12.38
N ASP A 86 0.08 -1.74 -13.27
CA ASP A 86 0.80 -3.01 -13.09
C ASP A 86 1.76 -2.94 -11.91
N ALA A 87 2.45 -1.82 -11.73
CA ALA A 87 3.31 -1.59 -10.56
C ALA A 87 2.48 -1.52 -9.26
N VAL A 88 1.33 -0.87 -9.29
CA VAL A 88 0.40 -0.79 -8.16
C VAL A 88 -0.16 -2.16 -7.83
N ALA A 89 -0.60 -2.93 -8.83
CA ALA A 89 -1.10 -4.29 -8.62
C ALA A 89 -0.04 -5.21 -8.01
N ASN A 90 1.21 -5.10 -8.45
CA ASN A 90 2.32 -5.85 -7.85
C ASN A 90 2.53 -5.48 -6.36
N LEU A 91 2.45 -4.20 -6.02
CA LEU A 91 2.53 -3.73 -4.63
C LEU A 91 1.39 -4.33 -3.78
N ILE A 92 0.16 -4.22 -4.23
CA ILE A 92 -1.01 -4.75 -3.52
C ILE A 92 -0.94 -6.27 -3.39
N ALA A 93 -0.42 -6.96 -4.40
CA ALA A 93 -0.22 -8.42 -4.36
C ALA A 93 0.82 -8.87 -3.32
N ALA A 94 1.63 -7.96 -2.79
CA ALA A 94 2.54 -8.26 -1.67
C ALA A 94 1.78 -8.55 -0.36
N GLY A 95 0.54 -8.10 -0.23
CA GLY A 95 -0.22 -8.16 1.01
C GLY A 95 0.22 -7.10 2.02
N ASP A 96 -0.21 -7.26 3.25
CA ASP A 96 0.17 -6.34 4.33
C ASP A 96 1.70 -6.25 4.46
N CYS A 97 2.19 -5.03 4.66
CA CYS A 97 3.62 -4.76 4.71
C CYS A 97 4.00 -3.88 5.92
N SER A 98 5.25 -4.00 6.35
CA SER A 98 5.78 -3.14 7.39
C SER A 98 6.21 -1.78 6.85
N SER A 99 6.78 -1.74 5.65
CA SER A 99 7.27 -0.51 5.01
C SER A 99 7.29 -0.67 3.49
N ILE A 100 7.15 0.45 2.79
CA ILE A 100 7.43 0.56 1.34
C ILE A 100 8.51 1.61 1.05
N MET A 101 9.14 2.13 2.09
CA MET A 101 10.21 3.12 1.97
C MET A 101 11.48 2.46 1.42
N GLY A 102 11.82 2.80 0.19
CA GLY A 102 12.97 2.24 -0.53
C GLY A 102 12.68 0.90 -1.22
N HIS A 103 12.13 -0.07 -0.51
CA HIS A 103 11.65 -1.33 -1.07
C HIS A 103 10.43 -1.81 -0.29
N VAL A 104 9.64 -2.67 -0.91
CA VAL A 104 8.47 -3.26 -0.26
C VAL A 104 8.93 -4.35 0.71
N VAL A 105 8.51 -4.24 1.97
CA VAL A 105 8.82 -5.21 3.03
C VAL A 105 7.51 -5.87 3.50
N PRO A 106 7.01 -6.88 2.78
CA PRO A 106 5.82 -7.60 3.21
C PRO A 106 6.08 -8.37 4.52
N TYR A 107 5.04 -8.64 5.27
CA TYR A 107 5.17 -9.47 6.47
C TYR A 107 5.66 -10.90 6.17
N THR A 108 5.48 -11.37 4.95
CA THR A 108 6.03 -12.64 4.48
C THR A 108 7.56 -12.70 4.50
N THR A 109 8.26 -11.55 4.50
CA THR A 109 9.73 -11.51 4.69
C THR A 109 10.16 -12.06 6.04
N ARG A 110 9.29 -11.95 7.04
CA ARG A 110 9.52 -12.48 8.41
C ARG A 110 9.08 -13.92 8.56
N GLY A 111 8.61 -14.56 7.48
CA GLY A 111 8.04 -15.90 7.52
C GLY A 111 6.57 -15.95 7.95
N GLU A 112 5.91 -14.81 8.10
CA GLU A 112 4.47 -14.75 8.36
C GLU A 112 3.68 -15.29 7.18
N LYS A 113 2.55 -15.92 7.48
CA LYS A 113 1.65 -16.45 6.46
C LYS A 113 1.08 -15.32 5.61
N PHE A 114 1.09 -15.50 4.29
CA PHE A 114 0.47 -14.57 3.36
C PHE A 114 -1.03 -14.42 3.62
N LYS A 115 -1.51 -13.18 3.55
CA LYS A 115 -2.93 -12.85 3.56
C LYS A 115 -3.29 -12.17 2.26
N GLN A 116 -4.38 -12.58 1.64
CA GLN A 116 -4.92 -11.90 0.46
C GLN A 116 -5.24 -10.43 0.78
N PRO A 117 -5.04 -9.49 -0.17
CA PRO A 117 -5.52 -8.13 -0.02
C PRO A 117 -7.01 -8.10 0.30
N TYR A 118 -7.44 -7.09 1.05
CA TYR A 118 -8.85 -6.91 1.37
C TYR A 118 -9.62 -6.44 0.13
N ASP A 119 -10.70 -7.13 -0.20
CA ASP A 119 -11.56 -6.91 -1.38
C ASP A 119 -12.91 -6.31 -1.02
N MET A 120 -12.96 -5.51 0.04
CA MET A 120 -14.18 -4.87 0.51
C MET A 120 -14.15 -3.36 0.28
N PRO A 121 -15.30 -2.69 0.31
CA PRO A 121 -15.36 -1.23 0.22
C PRO A 121 -14.46 -0.57 1.27
N LEU A 122 -13.74 0.46 0.85
CA LEU A 122 -12.72 1.12 1.66
C LEU A 122 -13.25 1.61 3.01
N GLY A 123 -14.43 2.22 3.03
CA GLY A 123 -15.06 2.72 4.25
C GLY A 123 -15.35 1.62 5.27
N SER A 124 -15.79 0.46 4.81
CA SER A 124 -16.07 -0.68 5.69
C SER A 124 -14.82 -1.22 6.36
N TRP A 125 -13.70 -1.21 5.64
CA TRP A 125 -12.43 -1.70 6.18
C TRP A 125 -11.76 -0.67 7.08
N CYS A 126 -11.70 0.60 6.67
CA CYS A 126 -11.06 1.67 7.43
C CYS A 126 -11.67 1.85 8.83
N ALA A 127 -12.97 1.60 8.98
CA ALA A 127 -13.64 1.68 10.28
C ALA A 127 -13.09 0.69 11.33
N ASN A 128 -12.43 -0.39 10.87
CA ASN A 128 -11.95 -1.47 11.73
C ASN A 128 -10.42 -1.60 11.76
N VAL A 129 -9.71 -0.72 11.08
CA VAL A 129 -8.25 -0.74 10.99
C VAL A 129 -7.68 0.49 11.70
N ASP A 130 -6.73 0.26 12.59
CA ASP A 130 -6.00 1.33 13.26
C ASP A 130 -4.96 1.94 12.30
N ALA A 131 -5.44 2.81 11.43
CA ALA A 131 -4.62 3.56 10.48
C ALA A 131 -5.07 5.03 10.43
N GLU A 132 -4.15 5.91 10.05
CA GLU A 132 -4.36 7.37 10.07
C GLU A 132 -4.61 7.92 8.67
N PHE A 133 -4.06 7.28 7.63
CA PHE A 133 -4.14 7.72 6.24
C PHE A 133 -4.57 6.60 5.31
N VAL A 134 -5.24 6.98 4.22
CA VAL A 134 -5.51 6.14 3.06
C VAL A 134 -4.82 6.76 1.85
N HIS A 135 -4.03 5.96 1.16
CA HIS A 135 -3.47 6.29 -0.14
C HIS A 135 -4.21 5.51 -1.22
N ARG A 136 -4.81 6.21 -2.16
CA ARG A 136 -5.59 5.62 -3.26
C ARG A 136 -4.97 5.94 -4.61
N TRP A 137 -4.70 4.89 -5.40
CA TRP A 137 -4.28 5.07 -6.77
C TRP A 137 -5.49 5.28 -7.69
N THR A 138 -5.36 6.23 -8.61
CA THR A 138 -6.30 6.49 -9.70
C THR A 138 -5.51 6.60 -11.01
N PRO A 139 -6.17 6.48 -12.19
CA PRO A 139 -5.50 6.71 -13.48
C PRO A 139 -4.83 8.08 -13.59
N ASP A 140 -5.29 9.07 -12.83
CA ASP A 140 -4.73 10.43 -12.80
C ASP A 140 -3.59 10.59 -11.77
N GLY A 141 -3.28 9.55 -11.00
CA GLY A 141 -2.23 9.53 -9.99
C GLY A 141 -2.71 9.14 -8.60
N TRP A 142 -1.83 9.29 -7.63
CA TRP A 142 -2.12 8.98 -6.23
C TRP A 142 -2.86 10.11 -5.53
N GLU A 143 -3.81 9.73 -4.71
CA GLU A 143 -4.54 10.61 -3.81
C GLU A 143 -4.37 10.13 -2.36
N VAL A 144 -4.46 11.04 -1.42
CA VAL A 144 -4.36 10.75 0.02
C VAL A 144 -5.49 11.42 0.77
N ALA A 145 -6.00 10.74 1.79
CA ALA A 145 -6.95 11.28 2.75
C ALA A 145 -6.56 10.86 4.17
N GLU A 146 -6.82 11.71 5.15
CA GLU A 146 -6.89 11.27 6.53
C GLU A 146 -8.10 10.36 6.72
N ILE A 147 -7.95 9.32 7.52
CA ILE A 147 -9.08 8.45 7.87
C ILE A 147 -9.96 9.20 8.87
N PRO A 148 -11.22 9.51 8.52
CA PRO A 148 -12.11 10.24 9.42
C PRO A 148 -12.55 9.36 10.59
N ASP A 149 -13.00 10.00 11.67
CA ASP A 149 -13.65 9.29 12.77
C ASP A 149 -15.01 8.74 12.32
N PHE A 150 -15.13 7.42 12.35
CA PHE A 150 -16.39 6.72 12.03
C PHE A 150 -17.35 6.65 13.22
N TYR A 151 -16.87 6.98 14.41
CA TYR A 151 -17.65 6.97 15.64
C TYR A 151 -17.65 8.36 16.27
N ASP A 152 -18.75 8.73 16.92
CA ASP A 152 -18.83 9.94 17.72
C ASP A 152 -18.18 9.74 19.10
N ASP A 153 -18.20 10.80 19.93
CA ASP A 153 -17.61 10.78 21.29
C ASP A 153 -18.29 9.77 22.22
N ASP A 154 -19.51 9.35 21.90
CA ASP A 154 -20.27 8.34 22.64
C ASP A 154 -20.08 6.93 22.08
N GLY A 155 -19.24 6.77 21.04
CA GLY A 155 -18.97 5.49 20.39
C GLY A 155 -20.07 5.02 19.44
N VAL A 156 -20.94 5.91 18.99
CA VAL A 156 -22.00 5.63 18.02
C VAL A 156 -21.49 5.85 16.62
N GLU A 157 -21.75 4.89 15.73
CA GLU A 157 -21.33 4.97 14.32
C GLU A 157 -21.97 6.16 13.62
N LYS A 158 -21.13 6.99 13.00
CA LYS A 158 -21.56 8.12 12.18
C LYS A 158 -22.03 7.63 10.81
N HIS A 159 -23.12 8.21 10.31
CA HIS A 159 -23.62 7.96 8.96
C HIS A 159 -23.08 9.01 7.97
N GLY A 160 -22.82 8.60 6.71
CA GLY A 160 -22.41 9.51 5.65
C GLY A 160 -20.98 10.05 5.79
N VAL A 161 -20.11 9.32 6.45
CA VAL A 161 -18.70 9.69 6.57
C VAL A 161 -18.03 9.53 5.20
N GLU A 162 -17.44 10.62 4.70
CA GLU A 162 -16.75 10.65 3.41
C GLU A 162 -15.26 10.93 3.62
N PHE A 163 -14.44 10.38 2.71
CA PHE A 163 -13.01 10.67 2.66
C PHE A 163 -12.78 11.95 1.84
N ASP A 164 -11.98 12.87 2.36
CA ASP A 164 -11.53 14.06 1.64
C ASP A 164 -10.20 13.76 0.93
N PHE A 165 -10.26 13.11 -0.23
CA PHE A 165 -9.09 12.79 -1.01
C PHE A 165 -8.52 14.02 -1.72
N GLN A 166 -7.21 14.24 -1.56
CA GLN A 166 -6.44 15.26 -2.23
C GLN A 166 -5.32 14.62 -3.06
N PRO A 167 -4.92 15.23 -4.19
CA PRO A 167 -3.76 14.72 -4.94
C PRO A 167 -2.51 14.68 -4.05
N THR A 168 -1.88 13.51 -3.94
CA THR A 168 -0.67 13.35 -3.12
C THR A 168 0.45 14.27 -3.60
N ALA A 169 0.57 14.47 -4.91
CA ALA A 169 1.57 15.38 -5.48
C ALA A 169 1.42 16.84 -5.02
N GLU A 170 0.21 17.27 -4.69
CA GLU A 170 -0.04 18.63 -4.15
C GLU A 170 0.24 18.66 -2.64
N VAL A 171 -0.24 17.69 -1.89
CA VAL A 171 -0.08 17.61 -0.43
C VAL A 171 1.38 17.46 -0.02
N ALA A 172 2.16 16.70 -0.77
CA ALA A 172 3.56 16.41 -0.49
C ALA A 172 4.54 17.13 -1.44
N ALA A 173 4.13 18.23 -2.07
CA ALA A 173 4.92 18.92 -3.11
C ALA A 173 6.31 19.35 -2.62
N GLU A 174 6.43 19.79 -1.37
CA GLU A 174 7.71 20.20 -0.78
C GLU A 174 8.72 19.04 -0.72
N TYR A 175 8.26 17.84 -0.55
CA TYR A 175 9.07 16.62 -0.41
C TYR A 175 9.38 15.95 -1.74
N LEU A 176 8.53 16.15 -2.75
CA LEU A 176 8.72 15.58 -4.09
C LEU A 176 9.78 16.32 -4.89
N ASN A 177 10.00 17.60 -4.61
CA ASN A 177 10.94 18.48 -5.31
C ASN A 177 12.29 18.65 -4.58
N SER A 178 12.47 17.96 -3.47
CA SER A 178 13.71 18.01 -2.68
C SER A 178 14.77 17.01 -3.16
#